data_7116e80a6612d99b658652558d5caca5
#
_entry.id   7116e80a6612d99b658652558d5caca5
#
_cell.length_a   1.000
_cell.length_b   1.000
_cell.length_c   1.000
_cell.angle_alpha   90.00
_cell.angle_beta   90.00
_cell.angle_gamma   90.00
#
_symmetry.space_group_name_H-M   'P 1'
#
loop_
_entity.id
_entity.type
_entity.pdbx_description
1 polymer ?
#
loop_
_entity_poly.entity_id
_entity_poly.type
_entity_poly.pdbx_seq_one_letter_code
_entity_poly.pdbx_strand_id
1 'polypeptide(L)'
;AIHGEAILKAGYSFTSCSDESIVHPNSSPKEREKQICMNDYKYVDLILGKQCQTKMGRGGIRPLEFKTFSKEMQNAITNYCQAGGNFFVSGAYVASDLWDNRLVKANEEDKKFAMEVLKYKWRVGQAARNGKVKSVASPFPEITGSYTYYQDLNPESYVVESPDALEPAAQGAFTILRYSENNLSAGIAYKGNYKTCVLGFPFEAIRTVTERELLMKAILTFFEH
;
A
#
# COMPACT_ATOMS: atom_id res chain seq x y z
N ALA A 1 -1.25 -15.69 0.15
CA ALA A 1 -1.42 -16.27 -1.14
C ALA A 1 -0.86 -15.37 -2.26
N ILE A 2 -1.63 -14.51 -2.91
CA ILE A 2 -1.21 -13.84 -4.17
C ILE A 2 0.11 -13.05 -4.05
N HIS A 3 0.26 -12.18 -3.06
CA HIS A 3 1.52 -11.45 -2.81
C HIS A 3 2.68 -12.42 -2.53
N GLY A 4 2.46 -13.38 -1.60
CA GLY A 4 3.48 -14.36 -1.24
C GLY A 4 3.94 -15.22 -2.40
N GLU A 5 3.05 -15.63 -3.30
CA GLU A 5 3.40 -16.36 -4.52
C GLU A 5 4.30 -15.53 -5.43
N ALA A 6 3.96 -14.25 -5.63
CA ALA A 6 4.77 -13.34 -6.44
C ALA A 6 6.16 -13.06 -5.80
N ILE A 7 6.22 -12.95 -4.46
CA ILE A 7 7.48 -12.80 -3.70
C ILE A 7 8.36 -14.04 -3.86
N LEU A 8 7.79 -15.24 -3.67
CA LEU A 8 8.51 -16.51 -3.85
C LEU A 8 9.05 -16.64 -5.28
N LYS A 9 8.22 -16.29 -6.26
CA LYS A 9 8.61 -16.33 -7.68
C LYS A 9 9.73 -15.35 -8.02
N ALA A 10 9.79 -14.23 -7.31
CA ALA A 10 10.90 -13.27 -7.42
C ALA A 10 12.19 -13.76 -6.75
N GLY A 11 12.17 -14.89 -6.04
CA GLY A 11 13.33 -15.51 -5.40
C GLY A 11 13.52 -15.17 -3.92
N TYR A 12 12.50 -14.62 -3.27
CA TYR A 12 12.53 -14.23 -1.85
C TYR A 12 11.65 -15.15 -1.00
N SER A 13 12.04 -15.34 0.26
CA SER A 13 11.18 -15.90 1.30
C SER A 13 10.41 -14.80 2.01
N PHE A 14 9.30 -15.14 2.66
CA PHE A 14 8.51 -14.18 3.42
C PHE A 14 7.93 -14.78 4.69
N THR A 15 7.62 -13.92 5.66
CA THR A 15 6.79 -14.20 6.82
C THR A 15 5.50 -13.40 6.68
N SER A 16 4.35 -14.04 6.91
CA SER A 16 3.05 -13.38 6.88
C SER A 16 2.49 -13.25 8.30
N CYS A 17 1.99 -12.08 8.64
CA CYS A 17 1.35 -11.81 9.92
C CYS A 17 0.15 -10.85 9.75
N SER A 18 -0.69 -10.75 10.77
CA SER A 18 -1.67 -9.68 10.87
C SER A 18 -1.02 -8.39 11.39
N ASP A 19 -1.67 -7.26 11.18
CA ASP A 19 -1.28 -5.96 11.73
C ASP A 19 -1.20 -5.98 13.27
N GLU A 20 -2.09 -6.73 13.92
CA GLU A 20 -2.08 -6.92 15.38
C GLU A 20 -0.73 -7.45 15.90
N SER A 21 -0.07 -8.32 15.14
CA SER A 21 1.26 -8.85 15.50
C SER A 21 2.36 -7.80 15.52
N ILE A 22 2.13 -6.65 14.89
CA ILE A 22 3.08 -5.54 14.79
C ILE A 22 2.73 -4.42 15.78
N VAL A 23 1.43 -4.11 15.96
CA VAL A 23 1.01 -2.85 16.58
C VAL A 23 0.51 -2.97 18.03
N HIS A 24 0.39 -4.16 18.63
CA HIS A 24 -0.06 -4.33 20.01
C HIS A 24 1.09 -4.61 21.00
N PRO A 25 1.79 -3.57 21.50
CA PRO A 25 2.88 -3.71 22.46
C PRO A 25 2.40 -4.14 23.86
N ASN A 26 1.10 -4.12 24.15
CA ASN A 26 0.51 -4.40 25.47
C ASN A 26 -0.06 -5.81 25.61
N SER A 27 0.29 -6.70 24.71
CA SER A 27 -0.03 -8.12 24.81
C SER A 27 0.66 -8.79 25.99
N SER A 28 0.04 -9.85 26.51
CA SER A 28 0.61 -10.66 27.58
C SER A 28 2.01 -11.19 27.22
N PRO A 29 2.86 -11.59 28.20
CA PRO A 29 4.19 -12.13 27.90
C PRO A 29 4.19 -13.27 26.86
N LYS A 30 3.14 -14.13 26.85
CA LYS A 30 2.97 -15.20 25.85
C LYS A 30 2.64 -14.69 24.45
N GLU A 31 2.02 -13.52 24.32
CA GLU A 31 1.69 -12.91 23.05
C GLU A 31 2.88 -12.12 22.50
N ARG A 32 3.76 -11.60 23.37
CA ARG A 32 5.01 -10.92 22.98
C ARG A 32 5.99 -11.87 22.26
N GLU A 33 5.97 -13.17 22.60
CA GLU A 33 6.77 -14.19 21.89
C GLU A 33 6.34 -14.37 20.42
N LYS A 34 5.14 -13.89 20.06
CA LYS A 34 4.61 -13.92 18.69
C LYS A 34 4.71 -12.57 17.98
N GLN A 35 5.27 -11.56 18.63
CA GLN A 35 5.38 -10.23 18.07
C GLN A 35 6.45 -10.20 16.97
N ILE A 36 6.07 -9.69 15.81
CA ILE A 36 6.96 -9.52 14.67
C ILE A 36 7.45 -8.08 14.65
N CYS A 37 8.77 -7.91 14.61
CA CYS A 37 9.38 -6.60 14.45
C CYS A 37 9.67 -6.35 12.97
N MET A 38 9.15 -5.26 12.41
CA MET A 38 9.42 -4.89 11.02
C MET A 38 10.91 -4.75 10.73
N ASN A 39 11.71 -4.29 11.71
CA ASN A 39 13.15 -4.07 11.55
C ASN A 39 13.97 -5.38 11.37
N ASP A 40 13.35 -6.54 11.62
CA ASP A 40 14.00 -7.83 11.36
C ASP A 40 13.93 -8.22 9.87
N TYR A 41 13.19 -7.44 9.07
CA TYR A 41 12.96 -7.70 7.65
C TYR A 41 13.53 -6.60 6.78
N LYS A 42 14.18 -6.99 5.68
CA LYS A 42 14.77 -6.09 4.70
C LYS A 42 13.69 -5.31 3.92
N TYR A 43 12.55 -5.95 3.67
CA TYR A 43 11.41 -5.39 2.96
C TYR A 43 10.11 -5.71 3.68
N VAL A 44 9.18 -4.78 3.67
CA VAL A 44 7.83 -4.97 4.22
C VAL A 44 6.82 -4.68 3.13
N ASP A 45 5.84 -5.57 2.99
CA ASP A 45 4.71 -5.46 2.06
C ASP A 45 3.40 -5.40 2.87
N LEU A 46 2.74 -4.24 2.88
CA LEU A 46 1.47 -4.02 3.55
C LEU A 46 0.31 -4.15 2.58
N ILE A 47 -0.52 -5.16 2.80
CA ILE A 47 -1.68 -5.48 1.97
C ILE A 47 -2.92 -4.84 2.57
N LEU A 48 -3.45 -3.80 1.94
CA LEU A 48 -4.64 -3.10 2.43
C LEU A 48 -5.92 -3.50 1.68
N GLY A 49 -5.80 -4.03 0.46
CA GLY A 49 -6.97 -4.42 -0.31
C GLY A 49 -7.96 -3.27 -0.51
N LYS A 50 -9.18 -3.47 -0.02
CA LYS A 50 -10.25 -2.46 -0.01
C LYS A 50 -10.53 -1.94 1.40
N GLN A 51 -9.59 -2.04 2.32
CA GLN A 51 -9.75 -1.51 3.67
C GLN A 51 -9.88 0.00 3.64
N CYS A 52 -10.92 0.49 4.29
CA CYS A 52 -11.14 1.91 4.57
C CYS A 52 -11.73 2.04 5.97
N GLN A 53 -11.81 3.26 6.48
CA GLN A 53 -12.35 3.50 7.81
C GLN A 53 -13.73 2.90 7.97
N THR A 54 -13.85 1.95 8.88
CA THR A 54 -15.09 1.24 9.18
C THR A 54 -15.35 1.27 10.68
N LYS A 55 -16.55 1.71 11.07
CA LYS A 55 -17.00 1.68 12.46
C LYS A 55 -17.92 0.49 12.67
N MET A 56 -17.54 -0.41 13.55
CA MET A 56 -18.35 -1.55 13.94
C MET A 56 -18.82 -1.39 15.40
N GLY A 57 -20.12 -1.49 15.62
CA GLY A 57 -20.73 -1.46 16.95
C GLY A 57 -22.10 -0.78 16.97
N ARG A 58 -23.02 -1.31 17.78
CA ARG A 58 -24.30 -0.65 18.10
C ARG A 58 -24.14 0.26 19.31
N GLY A 59 -24.75 1.42 19.27
CA GLY A 59 -24.64 2.53 20.19
C GLY A 59 -24.42 2.20 21.68
N GLY A 60 -23.54 2.97 22.32
CA GLY A 60 -23.30 2.95 23.77
C GLY A 60 -22.04 2.24 24.23
N ILE A 61 -21.49 1.31 23.47
CA ILE A 61 -20.17 0.69 23.71
C ILE A 61 -19.21 1.25 22.68
N ARG A 62 -17.97 1.55 23.05
CA ARG A 62 -16.96 2.15 22.14
C ARG A 62 -16.94 1.39 20.83
N PRO A 63 -17.33 2.01 19.70
CA PRO A 63 -17.32 1.33 18.42
C PRO A 63 -15.89 0.95 18.07
N LEU A 64 -15.69 -0.29 17.65
CA LEU A 64 -14.40 -0.71 17.08
C LEU A 64 -14.25 0.06 15.76
N GLU A 65 -13.17 0.82 15.64
CA GLU A 65 -12.86 1.60 14.45
C GLU A 65 -11.63 1.01 13.76
N PHE A 66 -11.81 0.53 12.55
CA PHE A 66 -10.73 0.11 11.68
C PHE A 66 -10.33 1.27 10.78
N LYS A 67 -9.03 1.45 10.58
CA LYS A 67 -8.45 2.44 9.67
C LYS A 67 -7.47 1.76 8.74
N THR A 68 -7.25 2.35 7.58
CA THR A 68 -6.19 1.95 6.65
C THR A 68 -4.83 2.01 7.32
N PHE A 69 -4.55 3.10 8.02
CA PHE A 69 -3.35 3.28 8.85
C PHE A 69 -3.76 3.73 10.24
N SER A 70 -3.81 2.79 11.20
CA SER A 70 -3.96 3.15 12.62
C SER A 70 -2.75 3.97 13.08
N LYS A 71 -2.88 4.70 14.18
CA LYS A 71 -1.76 5.52 14.71
C LYS A 71 -0.55 4.65 15.07
N GLU A 72 -0.81 3.49 15.60
CA GLU A 72 0.22 2.50 15.96
C GLU A 72 0.94 2.00 14.70
N MET A 73 0.21 1.69 13.63
CA MET A 73 0.79 1.29 12.35
C MET A 73 1.59 2.43 11.71
N GLN A 74 1.09 3.67 11.75
CA GLN A 74 1.84 4.83 11.27
C GLN A 74 3.19 4.97 12.01
N ASN A 75 3.19 4.79 13.33
CA ASN A 75 4.41 4.85 14.14
C ASN A 75 5.37 3.71 13.79
N ALA A 76 4.87 2.49 13.63
CA ALA A 76 5.69 1.33 13.26
C ALA A 76 6.34 1.53 11.88
N ILE A 77 5.57 1.96 10.88
CA ILE A 77 6.07 2.26 9.52
C ILE A 77 7.09 3.41 9.56
N THR A 78 6.81 4.46 10.33
CA THR A 78 7.73 5.60 10.47
C THR A 78 9.09 5.16 11.01
N ASN A 79 9.09 4.42 12.11
CA ASN A 79 10.32 3.89 12.71
C ASN A 79 11.08 2.98 11.76
N TYR A 80 10.38 2.09 11.06
CA TYR A 80 10.96 1.18 10.09
C TYR A 80 11.62 1.92 8.91
N CYS A 81 10.93 2.87 8.31
CA CYS A 81 11.45 3.67 7.21
C CYS A 81 12.64 4.54 7.66
N GLN A 82 12.55 5.18 8.83
CA GLN A 82 13.65 5.98 9.39
C GLN A 82 14.90 5.14 9.71
N ALA A 83 14.74 3.87 10.01
CA ALA A 83 15.83 2.91 10.16
C ALA A 83 16.41 2.41 8.82
N GLY A 84 15.90 2.88 7.68
CA GLY A 84 16.36 2.51 6.35
C GLY A 84 15.61 1.34 5.71
N GLY A 85 14.50 0.90 6.31
CA GLY A 85 13.67 -0.18 5.79
C GLY A 85 12.91 0.23 4.53
N ASN A 86 12.74 -0.70 3.58
CA ASN A 86 12.04 -0.44 2.32
C ASN A 86 10.60 -0.97 2.38
N PHE A 87 9.65 -0.13 2.00
CA PHE A 87 8.24 -0.35 2.28
C PHE A 87 7.38 -0.31 1.02
N PHE A 88 6.65 -1.40 0.78
CA PHE A 88 5.62 -1.50 -0.24
C PHE A 88 4.24 -1.48 0.39
N VAL A 89 3.30 -0.78 -0.20
CA VAL A 89 1.88 -0.81 0.19
C VAL A 89 0.98 -0.68 -1.02
N SER A 90 -0.11 -1.44 -1.02
CA SER A 90 -1.12 -1.36 -2.07
C SER A 90 -2.53 -1.42 -1.49
N GLY A 91 -3.44 -0.62 -2.05
CA GLY A 91 -4.83 -0.58 -1.62
C GLY A 91 -5.68 0.45 -2.36
N ALA A 92 -6.98 0.19 -2.45
CA ALA A 92 -7.92 1.07 -3.14
C ALA A 92 -8.13 2.41 -2.42
N TYR A 93 -8.03 2.42 -1.09
CA TYR A 93 -8.26 3.60 -0.25
C TYR A 93 -7.00 4.06 0.46
N VAL A 94 -5.84 3.77 -0.10
CA VAL A 94 -4.53 4.06 0.52
C VAL A 94 -4.32 5.55 0.82
N ALA A 95 -5.00 6.42 0.11
CA ALA A 95 -4.94 7.86 0.29
C ALA A 95 -6.29 8.49 0.66
N SER A 96 -7.39 8.13 0.00
CA SER A 96 -8.71 8.70 0.30
C SER A 96 -9.12 8.48 1.75
N ASP A 97 -8.71 7.38 2.39
CA ASP A 97 -8.95 7.12 3.82
C ASP A 97 -8.23 8.09 4.77
N LEU A 98 -7.30 8.89 4.26
CA LEU A 98 -6.58 9.92 5.02
C LEU A 98 -7.02 11.35 4.68
N TRP A 99 -7.62 11.56 3.51
CA TRP A 99 -7.95 12.90 2.99
C TRP A 99 -9.42 13.15 2.71
N ASP A 100 -10.18 12.14 2.25
CA ASP A 100 -11.54 12.35 1.76
C ASP A 100 -12.53 12.53 2.91
N ASN A 101 -12.92 13.77 3.17
CA ASN A 101 -13.90 14.10 4.22
C ASN A 101 -15.28 13.46 4.03
N ARG A 102 -15.58 12.88 2.87
CA ARG A 102 -16.80 12.09 2.63
C ARG A 102 -16.70 10.68 3.23
N LEU A 103 -15.47 10.16 3.38
CA LEU A 103 -15.20 8.83 3.91
C LEU A 103 -14.80 8.90 5.39
N VAL A 104 -13.94 9.84 5.73
CA VAL A 104 -13.31 9.93 7.05
C VAL A 104 -13.32 11.35 7.58
N LYS A 105 -13.17 11.50 8.89
CA LYS A 105 -12.76 12.79 9.45
C LYS A 105 -11.25 12.91 9.28
N ALA A 106 -10.83 13.48 8.16
CA ALA A 106 -9.43 13.71 7.87
C ALA A 106 -8.76 14.56 8.96
N ASN A 107 -7.52 14.25 9.31
CA ASN A 107 -6.72 15.05 10.21
C ASN A 107 -5.32 15.32 9.60
N GLU A 108 -4.69 16.37 10.06
CA GLU A 108 -3.41 16.81 9.49
C GLU A 108 -2.25 15.86 9.82
N GLU A 109 -2.31 15.12 10.94
CA GLU A 109 -1.27 14.16 11.30
C GLU A 109 -1.26 12.96 10.34
N ASP A 110 -2.46 12.43 9.97
CA ASP A 110 -2.57 11.34 9.01
C ASP A 110 -2.03 11.75 7.64
N LYS A 111 -2.38 12.96 7.18
CA LYS A 111 -1.86 13.52 5.93
C LYS A 111 -0.34 13.71 5.99
N LYS A 112 0.16 14.23 7.13
CA LYS A 112 1.58 14.45 7.35
C LYS A 112 2.36 13.13 7.29
N PHE A 113 1.84 12.05 7.90
CA PHE A 113 2.42 10.72 7.81
C PHE A 113 2.59 10.29 6.35
N ALA A 114 1.53 10.38 5.54
CA ALA A 114 1.60 9.98 4.15
C ALA A 114 2.58 10.84 3.33
N MET A 115 2.61 12.15 3.54
CA MET A 115 3.50 13.06 2.80
C MET A 115 4.96 12.95 3.26
N GLU A 116 5.22 12.83 4.56
CA GLU A 116 6.58 12.88 5.10
C GLU A 116 7.25 11.49 5.17
N VAL A 117 6.47 10.41 5.34
CA VAL A 117 6.99 9.04 5.44
C VAL A 117 6.80 8.29 4.13
N LEU A 118 5.57 8.17 3.65
CA LEU A 118 5.28 7.41 2.42
C LEU A 118 5.49 8.22 1.13
N LYS A 119 5.67 9.55 1.24
CA LYS A 119 6.08 10.48 0.17
C LYS A 119 5.03 10.68 -0.93
N TYR A 120 3.75 10.48 -0.60
CA TYR A 120 2.64 10.78 -1.52
C TYR A 120 1.58 11.66 -0.88
N LYS A 121 0.74 12.26 -1.72
CA LYS A 121 -0.51 12.91 -1.35
C LYS A 121 -1.65 12.42 -2.23
N TRP A 122 -2.86 12.54 -1.73
CA TRP A 122 -4.06 12.20 -2.47
C TRP A 122 -4.41 13.24 -3.53
N ARG A 123 -4.85 12.77 -4.69
CA ARG A 123 -5.37 13.61 -5.76
C ARG A 123 -6.88 13.50 -5.87
N VAL A 124 -7.39 12.28 -6.03
CA VAL A 124 -8.81 11.97 -6.15
C VAL A 124 -9.04 10.48 -5.93
N GLY A 125 -10.16 10.11 -5.29
CA GLY A 125 -10.66 8.73 -5.25
C GLY A 125 -11.49 8.41 -6.51
N GLN A 126 -11.80 7.11 -6.70
CA GLN A 126 -12.48 6.62 -7.92
C GLN A 126 -11.77 7.07 -9.21
N ALA A 127 -10.45 6.99 -9.17
CA ALA A 127 -9.57 7.60 -10.16
C ALA A 127 -9.69 7.01 -11.57
N ALA A 128 -10.14 5.77 -11.71
CA ALA A 128 -10.33 5.10 -13.00
C ALA A 128 -11.41 4.02 -12.91
N ARG A 129 -11.99 3.68 -14.08
CA ARG A 129 -13.09 2.69 -14.21
C ARG A 129 -12.75 1.54 -15.16
N ASN A 130 -11.64 1.61 -15.90
CA ASN A 130 -11.28 0.58 -16.87
C ASN A 130 -10.27 -0.46 -16.35
N GLY A 131 -9.79 -0.30 -15.10
CA GLY A 131 -8.87 -1.23 -14.46
C GLY A 131 -7.51 -1.37 -15.16
N LYS A 132 -7.08 -0.38 -15.96
CA LYS A 132 -5.83 -0.43 -16.72
C LYS A 132 -4.85 0.62 -16.26
N VAL A 133 -3.63 0.21 -15.97
CA VAL A 133 -2.51 1.09 -15.64
C VAL A 133 -1.32 0.79 -16.57
N LYS A 134 -0.50 1.80 -16.81
CA LYS A 134 0.72 1.70 -17.62
C LYS A 134 1.90 2.31 -16.89
N SER A 135 3.07 1.73 -17.10
CA SER A 135 4.33 2.30 -16.62
C SER A 135 4.63 3.62 -17.30
N VAL A 136 5.43 4.45 -16.64
CA VAL A 136 5.95 5.70 -17.19
C VAL A 136 7.46 5.76 -16.99
N ALA A 137 8.13 6.51 -17.86
CA ALA A 137 9.56 6.76 -17.70
C ALA A 137 9.83 7.42 -16.34
N SER A 138 10.67 6.79 -15.55
CA SER A 138 10.95 7.20 -14.18
C SER A 138 12.33 6.69 -13.73
N PRO A 139 12.87 7.16 -12.59
CA PRO A 139 14.05 6.57 -11.95
C PRO A 139 13.88 5.12 -11.47
N PHE A 140 12.80 4.48 -11.81
CA PHE A 140 12.47 3.07 -11.54
C PHE A 140 12.30 2.33 -12.89
N PRO A 141 13.40 2.05 -13.60
CA PRO A 141 13.33 1.51 -14.97
C PRO A 141 12.84 0.06 -15.05
N GLU A 142 12.87 -0.68 -13.94
CA GLU A 142 12.44 -2.08 -13.88
C GLU A 142 10.93 -2.24 -14.07
N ILE A 143 10.14 -1.20 -13.75
CA ILE A 143 8.69 -1.24 -13.97
C ILE A 143 8.35 -0.88 -15.41
N THR A 144 7.86 -1.85 -16.16
CA THR A 144 7.60 -1.71 -17.59
C THR A 144 6.24 -2.30 -17.97
N GLY A 145 5.68 -1.83 -19.11
CA GLY A 145 4.46 -2.40 -19.68
C GLY A 145 3.17 -1.86 -19.05
N SER A 146 2.16 -2.68 -19.11
CA SER A 146 0.81 -2.37 -18.64
C SER A 146 0.30 -3.50 -17.76
N TYR A 147 -0.53 -3.14 -16.79
CA TYR A 147 -1.14 -4.07 -15.85
C TYR A 147 -2.64 -3.85 -15.84
N THR A 148 -3.40 -4.93 -15.63
CA THR A 148 -4.86 -4.88 -15.63
C THR A 148 -5.38 -5.45 -14.32
N TYR A 149 -6.25 -4.73 -13.62
CA TYR A 149 -6.90 -5.21 -12.40
C TYR A 149 -8.42 -5.31 -12.58
N TYR A 150 -9.07 -6.05 -11.67
CA TYR A 150 -10.51 -6.34 -11.78
C TYR A 150 -11.36 -5.11 -11.48
N GLN A 151 -12.19 -4.70 -12.45
CA GLN A 151 -13.20 -3.66 -12.37
C GLN A 151 -14.62 -4.18 -12.58
N ASP A 152 -14.74 -5.42 -12.96
CA ASP A 152 -15.98 -6.15 -13.24
C ASP A 152 -16.12 -7.36 -12.31
N LEU A 153 -17.34 -7.80 -12.08
CA LEU A 153 -17.62 -9.00 -11.29
C LEU A 153 -16.95 -10.21 -11.93
N ASN A 154 -16.23 -10.97 -11.13
CA ASN A 154 -15.52 -12.16 -11.56
C ASN A 154 -15.40 -13.14 -10.37
N PRO A 155 -15.15 -14.44 -10.61
CA PRO A 155 -15.05 -15.44 -9.54
C PRO A 155 -13.68 -15.47 -8.85
N GLU A 156 -12.67 -14.78 -9.37
CA GLU A 156 -11.27 -14.91 -8.92
C GLU A 156 -10.87 -13.87 -7.87
N SER A 157 -11.48 -12.69 -7.92
CA SER A 157 -11.14 -11.59 -7.03
C SER A 157 -12.31 -10.63 -6.85
N TYR A 158 -12.16 -9.66 -6.00
CA TYR A 158 -13.11 -8.59 -5.79
C TYR A 158 -12.94 -7.47 -6.84
N VAL A 159 -13.99 -6.70 -7.04
CA VAL A 159 -13.99 -5.50 -7.88
C VAL A 159 -13.31 -4.34 -7.15
N VAL A 160 -12.47 -3.59 -7.87
CA VAL A 160 -11.81 -2.37 -7.36
C VAL A 160 -12.58 -1.14 -7.83
N GLU A 161 -13.65 -0.78 -7.12
CA GLU A 161 -14.56 0.29 -7.53
C GLU A 161 -13.98 1.69 -7.33
N SER A 162 -13.06 1.83 -6.38
CA SER A 162 -12.58 3.15 -5.94
C SER A 162 -11.05 3.19 -5.78
N PRO A 163 -10.29 3.02 -6.87
CA PRO A 163 -8.84 3.20 -6.82
C PRO A 163 -8.50 4.67 -6.57
N ASP A 164 -7.40 4.93 -5.88
CA ASP A 164 -6.90 6.27 -5.58
C ASP A 164 -5.92 6.77 -6.65
N ALA A 165 -6.04 8.03 -7.01
CA ALA A 165 -4.95 8.74 -7.69
C ALA A 165 -4.05 9.45 -6.66
N LEU A 166 -2.76 9.30 -6.87
CA LEU A 166 -1.71 9.79 -5.98
C LEU A 166 -0.88 10.87 -6.67
N GLU A 167 -0.20 11.71 -5.91
CA GLU A 167 0.81 12.62 -6.41
C GLU A 167 2.08 12.53 -5.56
N PRO A 168 3.29 12.66 -6.14
CA PRO A 168 4.52 12.75 -5.38
C PRO A 168 4.48 13.94 -4.40
N ALA A 169 4.93 13.73 -3.16
CA ALA A 169 4.88 14.74 -2.11
C ALA A 169 6.26 15.19 -1.60
N ALA A 170 7.36 14.71 -2.17
CA ALA A 170 8.71 15.05 -1.74
C ALA A 170 9.70 15.01 -2.89
N GLN A 171 10.83 15.65 -2.72
CA GLN A 171 11.98 15.44 -3.60
C GLN A 171 12.41 13.98 -3.52
N GLY A 172 12.70 13.36 -4.66
CA GLY A 172 13.00 11.93 -4.76
C GLY A 172 11.77 11.02 -4.85
N ALA A 173 10.56 11.58 -4.75
CA ALA A 173 9.32 10.87 -5.04
C ALA A 173 8.90 11.11 -6.50
N PHE A 174 8.41 10.07 -7.18
CA PHE A 174 8.05 10.12 -8.59
C PHE A 174 6.93 9.13 -8.93
N THR A 175 6.18 9.45 -9.99
CA THR A 175 5.15 8.55 -10.54
C THR A 175 5.81 7.38 -11.26
N ILE A 176 5.32 6.17 -11.00
CA ILE A 176 5.78 4.92 -11.64
C ILE A 176 4.70 4.30 -12.55
N LEU A 177 3.44 4.48 -12.20
CA LEU A 177 2.29 3.98 -12.95
C LEU A 177 1.26 5.09 -13.14
N ARG A 178 0.57 5.07 -14.28
CA ARG A 178 -0.57 5.95 -14.56
C ARG A 178 -1.79 5.15 -15.00
N TYR A 179 -2.97 5.59 -14.60
CA TYR A 179 -4.23 5.10 -15.14
C TYR A 179 -4.30 5.41 -16.64
N SER A 180 -4.56 4.39 -17.46
CA SER A 180 -4.58 4.53 -18.92
C SER A 180 -5.74 5.41 -19.42
N GLU A 181 -6.82 5.50 -18.63
CA GLU A 181 -8.05 6.23 -18.95
C GLU A 181 -7.86 7.74 -18.97
N ASN A 182 -7.12 8.29 -18.01
CA ASN A 182 -7.07 9.73 -17.76
C ASN A 182 -5.68 10.26 -17.42
N ASN A 183 -4.68 9.38 -17.43
CA ASN A 183 -3.29 9.70 -17.15
C ASN A 183 -3.00 10.18 -15.71
N LEU A 184 -3.94 10.02 -14.77
CA LEU A 184 -3.69 10.26 -13.35
C LEU A 184 -2.69 9.24 -12.81
N SER A 185 -1.89 9.63 -11.82
CA SER A 185 -0.91 8.74 -11.23
C SER A 185 -1.58 7.64 -10.39
N ALA A 186 -1.29 6.39 -10.72
CA ALA A 186 -1.79 5.18 -10.06
C ALA A 186 -0.79 4.58 -9.07
N GLY A 187 0.47 5.02 -9.11
CA GLY A 187 1.51 4.55 -8.22
C GLY A 187 2.67 5.51 -8.13
N ILE A 188 3.22 5.62 -6.93
CA ILE A 188 4.34 6.49 -6.56
C ILE A 188 5.46 5.61 -6.00
N ALA A 189 6.70 5.94 -6.35
CA ALA A 189 7.87 5.43 -5.65
C ALA A 189 8.70 6.60 -5.11
N TYR A 190 9.45 6.33 -4.06
CA TYR A 190 10.41 7.25 -3.47
C TYR A 190 11.77 6.56 -3.33
N LYS A 191 12.82 7.28 -3.65
CA LYS A 191 14.22 6.85 -3.49
C LYS A 191 14.99 7.92 -2.71
N GLY A 192 15.40 7.56 -1.50
CA GLY A 192 16.18 8.40 -0.59
C GLY A 192 16.92 7.55 0.42
N ASN A 193 16.93 7.94 1.69
CA ASN A 193 17.55 7.17 2.77
C ASN A 193 16.86 5.80 3.00
N TYR A 194 15.64 5.68 2.56
CA TYR A 194 14.85 4.45 2.43
C TYR A 194 14.08 4.53 1.13
N LYS A 195 13.38 3.46 0.77
CA LYS A 195 12.53 3.46 -0.42
C LYS A 195 11.11 3.10 -0.08
N THR A 196 10.16 3.74 -0.76
CA THR A 196 8.76 3.34 -0.71
C THR A 196 8.22 3.08 -2.11
N CYS A 197 7.26 2.17 -2.19
CA CYS A 197 6.42 1.96 -3.36
C CYS A 197 4.96 1.94 -2.89
N VAL A 198 4.11 2.79 -3.45
CA VAL A 198 2.71 2.92 -3.07
C VAL A 198 1.84 2.80 -4.31
N LEU A 199 0.91 1.86 -4.31
CA LEU A 199 -0.08 1.70 -5.38
C LEU A 199 -1.46 2.15 -4.88
N GLY A 200 -2.13 3.00 -5.66
CA GLY A 200 -3.50 3.46 -5.41
C GLY A 200 -4.58 2.44 -5.77
N PHE A 201 -4.21 1.20 -6.02
CA PHE A 201 -5.07 0.05 -6.27
C PHE A 201 -4.45 -1.20 -5.64
N PRO A 202 -5.26 -2.22 -5.28
CA PRO A 202 -4.75 -3.46 -4.68
C PRO A 202 -3.92 -4.27 -5.68
N PHE A 203 -2.72 -4.65 -5.29
CA PHE A 203 -1.83 -5.49 -6.11
C PHE A 203 -2.46 -6.87 -6.41
N GLU A 204 -3.10 -7.47 -5.42
CA GLU A 204 -3.74 -8.79 -5.54
C GLU A 204 -4.92 -8.80 -6.51
N ALA A 205 -5.47 -7.64 -6.87
CA ALA A 205 -6.52 -7.52 -7.87
C ALA A 205 -5.99 -7.50 -9.32
N ILE A 206 -4.67 -7.49 -9.53
CA ILE A 206 -4.09 -7.62 -10.88
C ILE A 206 -4.49 -8.99 -11.45
N ARG A 207 -4.99 -8.99 -12.72
CA ARG A 207 -5.68 -10.13 -13.30
C ARG A 207 -4.76 -11.32 -13.54
N THR A 208 -3.61 -11.12 -14.13
CA THR A 208 -2.75 -12.23 -14.56
C THR A 208 -1.61 -12.51 -13.58
N VAL A 209 -1.29 -13.78 -13.41
CA VAL A 209 -0.14 -14.20 -12.60
C VAL A 209 1.14 -13.57 -13.13
N THR A 210 1.33 -13.56 -14.45
CA THR A 210 2.52 -12.99 -15.08
C THR A 210 2.69 -11.51 -14.78
N GLU A 211 1.60 -10.70 -14.84
CA GLU A 211 1.66 -9.28 -14.48
C GLU A 211 2.04 -9.08 -13.01
N ARG A 212 1.48 -9.90 -12.09
CA ARG A 212 1.81 -9.86 -10.66
C ARG A 212 3.28 -10.21 -10.41
N GLU A 213 3.78 -11.27 -11.04
CA GLU A 213 5.17 -11.69 -10.91
C GLU A 213 6.13 -10.61 -11.42
N LEU A 214 5.85 -10.03 -12.59
CA LEU A 214 6.68 -8.97 -13.17
C LEU A 214 6.69 -7.71 -12.28
N LEU A 215 5.53 -7.27 -11.80
CA LEU A 215 5.45 -6.08 -10.95
C LEU A 215 6.13 -6.29 -9.60
N MET A 216 5.89 -7.43 -8.94
CA MET A 216 6.55 -7.72 -7.65
C MET A 216 8.07 -7.82 -7.81
N LYS A 217 8.54 -8.52 -8.84
CA LYS A 217 9.97 -8.60 -9.14
C LYS A 217 10.58 -7.22 -9.35
N ALA A 218 9.91 -6.36 -10.13
CA ALA A 218 10.36 -4.98 -10.33
C ALA A 218 10.47 -4.22 -9.01
N ILE A 219 9.43 -4.25 -8.15
CA ILE A 219 9.42 -3.59 -6.84
C ILE A 219 10.59 -4.07 -5.97
N LEU A 220 10.78 -5.39 -5.86
CA LEU A 220 11.87 -5.95 -5.04
C LEU A 220 13.24 -5.59 -5.60
N THR A 221 13.42 -5.59 -6.93
CA THR A 221 14.67 -5.14 -7.58
C THR A 221 14.94 -3.64 -7.30
N PHE A 222 13.91 -2.80 -7.36
CA PHE A 222 14.05 -1.38 -7.00
C PHE A 222 14.49 -1.20 -5.54
N PHE A 223 14.04 -2.05 -4.63
CA PHE A 223 14.46 -1.99 -3.23
C PHE A 223 15.92 -2.40 -3.02
N GLU A 224 16.51 -3.20 -3.91
CA GLU A 224 17.90 -3.62 -3.83
C GLU A 224 18.89 -2.53 -4.27
N HIS A 225 18.54 -1.73 -5.27
CA HIS A 225 19.40 -0.74 -5.93
C HIS A 225 19.09 0.70 -5.53
#